data_6e849c422534c8c4b47963708b03872d
#
_entry.id   6e849c422534c8c4b47963708b03872d
#
_cell.length_a   1.000
_cell.length_b   1.000
_cell.length_c   1.000
_cell.angle_alpha   90.00
_cell.angle_beta   90.00
_cell.angle_gamma   90.00
#
_symmetry.space_group_name_H-M   'P 1'
#
loop_
_entity.id
_entity.type
_entity.pdbx_description
1 polymer ?
#
loop_
_entity_poly.entity_id
_entity_poly.type
_entity_poly.pdbx_seq_one_letter_code
_entity_poly.pdbx_strand_id
1 'polypeptide(L)'
;MRLADKRILLGVSGGIAAYKSAELVRRLKDQGAEVRVVMTRSAKEFITPLTLQAVSGHPVADSLLDPAAEAGMGHIELAKWADLVLIAPASANLMARMAAGMADELLTTLCLATPAPVALAPAMNQQMYLNAATQANLKTLANRGVLLWGPDSGSQACGDVGPGRMLDPLELVERCCQQLAAEPLLAGVKLLLTAGPTREALDPVRYISNHSSGKMGYAIARAAREAGAEVTLVSGPVALATPAGVTRVDVESAEQMHQAVMSRVGECDLFIGCAAVADYRPEQVASQKIKKSGDNDQMVVKLVKNPDIIAAVGALSDKPFTVGFAAETVDVEQYALDKLQRKRLDMIAANDVSREGQGFNADDNALTVFWQGGQAPLPLADKLTLARHLVALIACHYRR
;
A
#
# COMPACT_ATOMS: atom_id res chain seq x y z
N MET A 1 -6.55 8.14 0.91
CA MET A 1 -5.73 9.36 0.69
C MET A 1 -4.31 8.91 0.37
N ARG A 2 -3.78 9.28 -0.79
CA ARG A 2 -2.47 8.77 -1.30
C ARG A 2 -1.26 9.40 -0.60
N LEU A 3 -1.45 10.53 0.09
CA LEU A 3 -0.43 11.25 0.85
C LEU A 3 -0.71 11.27 2.36
N ALA A 4 -1.49 10.31 2.88
CA ALA A 4 -1.72 10.20 4.32
C ALA A 4 -0.38 10.07 5.06
N ASP A 5 -0.25 10.82 6.15
CA ASP A 5 0.97 10.89 6.98
C ASP A 5 2.23 11.40 6.27
N LYS A 6 2.10 11.97 5.05
CA LYS A 6 3.21 12.60 4.34
C LYS A 6 3.28 14.09 4.64
N ARG A 7 4.50 14.58 4.81
CA ARG A 7 4.82 15.95 5.20
C ARG A 7 5.50 16.66 4.03
N ILE A 8 4.83 17.66 3.47
CA ILE A 8 5.31 18.41 2.31
C ILE A 8 5.63 19.84 2.72
N LEU A 9 6.88 20.25 2.51
CA LEU A 9 7.31 21.63 2.63
C LEU A 9 7.17 22.33 1.28
N LEU A 10 6.21 23.24 1.17
CA LEU A 10 5.97 24.01 -0.06
C LEU A 10 6.75 25.32 -0.02
N GLY A 11 7.75 25.44 -0.87
CA GLY A 11 8.46 26.69 -1.13
C GLY A 11 7.74 27.50 -2.22
N VAL A 12 7.47 28.77 -1.96
CA VAL A 12 6.85 29.68 -2.93
C VAL A 12 7.80 30.81 -3.25
N SER A 13 8.26 30.90 -4.50
CA SER A 13 9.10 32.01 -4.98
C SER A 13 8.32 33.06 -5.75
N GLY A 14 8.93 34.22 -5.98
CA GLY A 14 8.29 35.38 -6.64
C GLY A 14 8.00 35.14 -8.12
N GLY A 15 6.76 35.29 -8.49
CA GLY A 15 6.25 35.20 -9.87
C GLY A 15 4.74 35.14 -9.90
N ILE A 16 4.13 35.51 -11.03
CA ILE A 16 2.67 35.52 -11.16
C ILE A 16 2.04 34.16 -10.82
N ALA A 17 2.70 33.05 -11.13
CA ALA A 17 2.19 31.69 -10.84
C ALA A 17 2.04 31.39 -9.34
N ALA A 18 2.52 32.26 -8.44
CA ALA A 18 2.37 32.09 -6.97
C ALA A 18 0.90 31.99 -6.54
N TYR A 19 -0.05 32.59 -7.27
CA TYR A 19 -1.48 32.45 -6.94
C TYR A 19 -1.96 30.99 -6.97
N LYS A 20 -1.35 30.15 -7.81
CA LYS A 20 -1.69 28.71 -7.91
C LYS A 20 -1.28 27.90 -6.67
N SER A 21 -0.35 28.42 -5.86
CA SER A 21 0.15 27.73 -4.67
C SER A 21 -0.95 27.54 -3.63
N ALA A 22 -1.93 28.44 -3.54
CA ALA A 22 -3.06 28.28 -2.64
C ALA A 22 -3.95 27.06 -3.01
N GLU A 23 -4.22 26.89 -4.31
CA GLU A 23 -4.92 25.71 -4.78
C GLU A 23 -4.07 24.44 -4.57
N LEU A 24 -2.79 24.48 -4.88
CA LEU A 24 -1.87 23.36 -4.68
C LEU A 24 -1.88 22.87 -3.23
N VAL A 25 -1.80 23.78 -2.24
CA VAL A 25 -1.91 23.43 -0.82
C VAL A 25 -3.20 22.69 -0.52
N ARG A 26 -4.34 23.18 -1.00
CA ARG A 26 -5.64 22.52 -0.77
C ARG A 26 -5.66 21.10 -1.37
N ARG A 27 -5.20 20.95 -2.63
CA ARG A 27 -5.19 19.65 -3.31
C ARG A 27 -4.26 18.63 -2.65
N LEU A 28 -3.10 19.06 -2.13
CA LEU A 28 -2.21 18.20 -1.36
C LEU A 28 -2.88 17.74 -0.05
N LYS A 29 -3.57 18.65 0.65
CA LYS A 29 -4.35 18.32 1.86
C LYS A 29 -5.54 17.39 1.56
N ASP A 30 -6.23 17.56 0.43
CA ASP A 30 -7.29 16.65 -0.02
C ASP A 30 -6.76 15.21 -0.21
N GLN A 31 -5.46 15.04 -0.51
CA GLN A 31 -4.78 13.74 -0.55
C GLN A 31 -4.28 13.25 0.82
N GLY A 32 -4.44 14.04 1.87
CA GLY A 32 -4.07 13.69 3.24
C GLY A 32 -2.69 14.16 3.69
N ALA A 33 -1.99 14.99 2.90
CA ALA A 33 -0.70 15.54 3.29
C ALA A 33 -0.81 16.61 4.38
N GLU A 34 0.15 16.64 5.31
CA GLU A 34 0.44 17.83 6.11
C GLU A 34 1.32 18.76 5.28
N VAL A 35 0.89 20.03 5.11
CA VAL A 35 1.60 21.00 4.27
C VAL A 35 2.01 22.20 5.10
N ARG A 36 3.31 22.50 5.15
CA ARG A 36 3.86 23.75 5.67
C ARG A 36 4.41 24.58 4.52
N VAL A 37 4.35 25.91 4.64
CA VAL A 37 4.70 26.82 3.56
C VAL A 37 5.86 27.72 3.96
N VAL A 38 6.80 27.87 3.03
CA VAL A 38 7.90 28.83 3.11
C VAL A 38 7.83 29.79 1.93
N MET A 39 7.93 31.07 2.19
CA MET A 39 7.88 32.11 1.13
C MET A 39 9.19 32.87 1.04
N THR A 40 9.63 33.11 -0.21
CA THR A 40 10.68 34.13 -0.45
C THR A 40 10.10 35.53 -0.27
N ARG A 41 10.97 36.52 -0.04
CA ARG A 41 10.56 37.93 0.03
C ARG A 41 9.74 38.34 -1.20
N SER A 42 10.21 37.98 -2.39
CA SER A 42 9.53 38.30 -3.65
C SER A 42 8.18 37.61 -3.83
N ALA A 43 7.96 36.45 -3.21
CA ALA A 43 6.67 35.78 -3.30
C ALA A 43 5.55 36.59 -2.63
N LYS A 44 5.87 37.33 -1.57
CA LYS A 44 4.92 38.15 -0.81
C LYS A 44 4.32 39.33 -1.61
N GLU A 45 4.97 39.68 -2.70
CA GLU A 45 4.45 40.72 -3.64
C GLU A 45 3.33 40.15 -4.57
N PHE A 46 3.21 38.82 -4.70
CA PHE A 46 2.24 38.17 -5.58
C PHE A 46 1.11 37.49 -4.82
N ILE A 47 1.36 37.01 -3.60
CA ILE A 47 0.38 36.37 -2.72
C ILE A 47 0.77 36.63 -1.25
N THR A 48 -0.22 36.88 -0.41
CA THR A 48 0.08 37.19 0.99
C THR A 48 0.35 35.92 1.82
N PRO A 49 1.22 36.00 2.85
CA PRO A 49 1.39 34.91 3.81
C PRO A 49 0.06 34.48 4.46
N LEU A 50 -0.83 35.44 4.74
CA LEU A 50 -2.15 35.16 5.34
C LEU A 50 -2.99 34.20 4.47
N THR A 51 -2.95 34.35 3.13
CA THR A 51 -3.68 33.43 2.23
C THR A 51 -3.17 32.01 2.38
N LEU A 52 -1.85 31.81 2.38
CA LEU A 52 -1.24 30.48 2.48
C LEU A 52 -1.38 29.88 3.89
N GLN A 53 -1.33 30.70 4.93
CA GLN A 53 -1.63 30.30 6.30
C GLN A 53 -3.07 29.81 6.44
N ALA A 54 -4.04 30.52 5.87
CA ALA A 54 -5.45 30.14 5.95
C ALA A 54 -5.74 28.79 5.27
N VAL A 55 -5.11 28.50 4.11
CA VAL A 55 -5.33 27.24 3.40
C VAL A 55 -4.50 26.07 3.97
N SER A 56 -3.27 26.33 4.44
CA SER A 56 -2.42 25.28 5.04
C SER A 56 -2.88 24.92 6.45
N GLY A 57 -3.35 25.90 7.22
CA GLY A 57 -3.65 25.77 8.66
C GLY A 57 -2.41 25.90 9.53
N HIS A 58 -1.25 26.31 8.96
CA HIS A 58 0.01 26.49 9.66
C HIS A 58 0.59 27.88 9.39
N PRO A 59 1.35 28.47 10.33
CA PRO A 59 2.09 29.70 10.08
C PRO A 59 3.02 29.56 8.87
N VAL A 60 3.14 30.63 8.08
CA VAL A 60 4.05 30.69 6.96
C VAL A 60 5.42 31.17 7.43
N ALA A 61 6.47 30.40 7.16
CA ALA A 61 7.85 30.80 7.44
C ALA A 61 8.39 31.65 6.28
N ASP A 62 8.98 32.82 6.58
CA ASP A 62 9.44 33.75 5.53
C ASP A 62 10.73 34.51 5.90
N SER A 63 11.31 34.23 7.06
CA SER A 63 12.55 34.84 7.54
C SER A 63 13.51 33.79 8.04
N LEU A 64 14.77 33.88 7.67
CA LEU A 64 15.85 33.02 8.17
C LEU A 64 16.21 33.35 9.63
N LEU A 65 16.11 34.62 9.98
CA LEU A 65 16.48 35.17 11.30
C LEU A 65 15.22 35.64 12.04
N ASP A 66 14.30 34.74 12.30
CA ASP A 66 13.12 34.99 13.14
C ASP A 66 13.43 34.59 14.58
N PRO A 67 13.55 35.54 15.53
CA PRO A 67 13.89 35.26 16.93
C PRO A 67 12.86 34.34 17.61
N ALA A 68 11.60 34.35 17.18
CA ALA A 68 10.57 33.51 17.74
C ALA A 68 10.67 32.04 17.24
N ALA A 69 11.15 31.86 15.99
CA ALA A 69 11.37 30.54 15.41
C ALA A 69 12.77 29.97 15.73
N GLU A 70 13.78 30.82 15.92
CA GLU A 70 15.17 30.42 16.18
C GLU A 70 15.45 29.91 17.61
N ALA A 71 14.54 30.07 18.56
CA ALA A 71 14.70 29.51 19.91
C ALA A 71 14.93 27.96 19.94
N GLY A 72 14.69 27.26 18.81
CA GLY A 72 14.92 25.83 18.63
C GLY A 72 15.64 25.44 17.34
N MET A 73 16.42 26.31 16.67
CA MET A 73 16.97 26.05 15.33
C MET A 73 15.86 25.72 14.29
N GLY A 74 14.85 26.56 14.22
CA GLY A 74 13.61 26.35 13.47
C GLY A 74 13.79 26.01 11.99
N HIS A 75 14.83 26.54 11.30
CA HIS A 75 15.13 26.19 9.91
C HIS A 75 15.67 24.76 9.77
N ILE A 76 16.47 24.25 10.71
CA ILE A 76 16.95 22.86 10.70
C ILE A 76 15.82 21.87 11.00
N GLU A 77 14.98 22.21 12.00
CA GLU A 77 13.81 21.37 12.32
C GLU A 77 12.84 21.31 11.14
N LEU A 78 12.57 22.43 10.49
CA LEU A 78 11.70 22.48 9.31
C LEU A 78 12.30 21.72 8.12
N ALA A 79 13.62 21.77 7.91
CA ALA A 79 14.31 21.01 6.87
C ALA A 79 14.23 19.50 7.11
N LYS A 80 14.32 19.04 8.36
CA LYS A 80 14.22 17.62 8.75
C LYS A 80 12.77 17.12 8.81
N TRP A 81 11.82 18.01 9.01
CA TRP A 81 10.41 17.66 9.12
C TRP A 81 9.83 17.13 7.82
N ALA A 82 10.27 17.63 6.66
CA ALA A 82 9.67 17.33 5.38
C ALA A 82 10.07 15.94 4.86
N ASP A 83 9.12 15.26 4.24
CA ASP A 83 9.34 14.05 3.43
C ASP A 83 9.60 14.44 1.96
N LEU A 84 9.19 15.65 1.54
CA LEU A 84 9.43 16.26 0.23
C LEU A 84 9.45 17.79 0.37
N VAL A 85 10.42 18.43 -0.24
CA VAL A 85 10.43 19.88 -0.46
C VAL A 85 9.99 20.14 -1.90
N LEU A 86 8.82 20.75 -2.07
CA LEU A 86 8.30 21.16 -3.38
C LEU A 86 8.37 22.67 -3.53
N ILE A 87 9.06 23.17 -4.54
CA ILE A 87 9.12 24.60 -4.83
C ILE A 87 8.22 24.89 -6.04
N ALA A 88 7.09 25.52 -5.78
CA ALA A 88 6.08 25.84 -6.79
C ALA A 88 5.37 27.18 -6.49
N PRO A 89 5.65 28.22 -7.28
CA PRO A 89 6.57 28.29 -8.43
C PRO A 89 8.05 28.35 -8.04
N ALA A 90 8.94 27.87 -8.94
CA ALA A 90 10.38 28.08 -8.87
C ALA A 90 10.82 29.13 -9.92
N SER A 91 11.22 30.31 -9.46
CA SER A 91 11.68 31.40 -10.34
C SER A 91 13.11 31.15 -10.82
N ALA A 92 13.50 31.79 -11.94
CA ALA A 92 14.87 31.76 -12.45
C ALA A 92 15.90 32.22 -11.40
N ASN A 93 15.58 33.26 -10.63
CA ASN A 93 16.44 33.78 -9.58
C ASN A 93 16.67 32.75 -8.47
N LEU A 94 15.60 32.11 -8.00
CA LEU A 94 15.74 31.07 -6.95
C LEU A 94 16.59 29.90 -7.45
N MET A 95 16.33 29.41 -8.68
CA MET A 95 17.11 28.32 -9.27
C MET A 95 18.59 28.67 -9.44
N ALA A 96 18.91 29.91 -9.84
CA ALA A 96 20.30 30.41 -9.94
C ALA A 96 20.99 30.39 -8.57
N ARG A 97 20.32 30.86 -7.51
CA ARG A 97 20.84 30.85 -6.13
C ARG A 97 21.07 29.41 -5.64
N MET A 98 20.13 28.51 -5.87
CA MET A 98 20.29 27.09 -5.52
C MET A 98 21.44 26.45 -6.29
N ALA A 99 21.58 26.73 -7.59
CA ALA A 99 22.69 26.22 -8.40
C ALA A 99 24.07 26.74 -7.92
N ALA A 100 24.13 27.99 -7.43
CA ALA A 100 25.31 28.56 -6.81
C ALA A 100 25.58 28.10 -5.37
N GLY A 101 24.64 27.37 -4.74
CA GLY A 101 24.77 26.93 -3.35
C GLY A 101 24.62 28.05 -2.32
N MET A 102 23.85 29.09 -2.63
CA MET A 102 23.61 30.20 -1.71
C MET A 102 22.65 29.84 -0.59
N ALA A 103 22.92 30.33 0.63
CA ALA A 103 22.13 30.13 1.84
C ALA A 103 21.80 31.47 2.52
N ASP A 104 21.45 32.46 1.75
CA ASP A 104 21.25 33.85 2.19
C ASP A 104 19.77 34.18 2.46
N GLU A 105 18.87 33.24 2.23
CA GLU A 105 17.46 33.31 2.59
C GLU A 105 16.96 31.95 3.10
N LEU A 106 15.82 31.95 3.80
CA LEU A 106 15.29 30.75 4.45
C LEU A 106 15.09 29.58 3.48
N LEU A 107 14.48 29.80 2.30
CA LEU A 107 14.15 28.73 1.37
C LEU A 107 15.39 28.06 0.78
N THR A 108 16.41 28.83 0.37
CA THR A 108 17.67 28.27 -0.14
C THR A 108 18.46 27.55 0.95
N THR A 109 18.44 28.06 2.19
CA THR A 109 19.05 27.41 3.37
C THR A 109 18.39 26.07 3.64
N LEU A 110 17.06 26.02 3.64
CA LEU A 110 16.30 24.78 3.82
C LEU A 110 16.63 23.73 2.74
N CYS A 111 16.78 24.16 1.47
CA CYS A 111 17.15 23.24 0.38
C CYS A 111 18.56 22.65 0.52
N LEU A 112 19.48 23.32 1.21
CA LEU A 112 20.80 22.79 1.52
C LEU A 112 20.79 21.88 2.76
N ALA A 113 19.90 22.14 3.72
CA ALA A 113 19.85 21.44 5.00
C ALA A 113 18.96 20.19 5.00
N THR A 114 18.02 20.07 4.06
CA THR A 114 17.06 18.97 4.04
C THR A 114 17.66 17.65 3.55
N PRO A 115 17.38 16.51 4.23
CA PRO A 115 17.66 15.18 3.70
C PRO A 115 16.58 14.71 2.69
N ALA A 116 15.44 15.39 2.64
CA ALA A 116 14.33 15.03 1.76
C ALA A 116 14.63 15.39 0.29
N PRO A 117 14.04 14.68 -0.68
CA PRO A 117 14.12 15.06 -2.08
C PRO A 117 13.56 16.47 -2.28
N VAL A 118 14.19 17.23 -3.18
CA VAL A 118 13.76 18.58 -3.57
C VAL A 118 13.24 18.55 -5.00
N ALA A 119 12.03 19.05 -5.21
CA ALA A 119 11.39 19.17 -6.52
C ALA A 119 11.11 20.64 -6.87
N LEU A 120 11.38 21.01 -8.11
CA LEU A 120 11.15 22.37 -8.63
C LEU A 120 10.08 22.35 -9.72
N ALA A 121 9.10 23.24 -9.60
CA ALA A 121 8.15 23.56 -10.66
C ALA A 121 8.52 24.91 -11.30
N PRO A 122 9.35 24.96 -12.36
CA PRO A 122 9.81 26.19 -12.97
C PRO A 122 8.65 27.04 -13.49
N ALA A 123 8.73 28.36 -13.26
CA ALA A 123 7.73 29.33 -13.74
C ALA A 123 8.39 30.65 -14.07
N MET A 124 8.40 31.00 -15.37
CA MET A 124 8.99 32.25 -15.89
C MET A 124 8.57 32.49 -17.34
N ASN A 125 8.91 33.65 -17.87
CA ASN A 125 8.76 33.92 -19.30
C ASN A 125 9.58 32.91 -20.15
N GLN A 126 9.10 32.60 -21.37
CA GLN A 126 9.75 31.59 -22.23
C GLN A 126 11.20 31.95 -22.57
N GLN A 127 11.52 33.24 -22.82
CA GLN A 127 12.88 33.66 -23.13
C GLN A 127 13.81 33.50 -21.93
N MET A 128 13.30 33.79 -20.74
CA MET A 128 14.03 33.51 -19.49
C MET A 128 14.30 32.02 -19.32
N TYR A 129 13.31 31.15 -19.63
CA TYR A 129 13.47 29.72 -19.55
C TYR A 129 14.49 29.20 -20.55
N LEU A 130 14.41 29.64 -21.82
CA LEU A 130 15.31 29.21 -22.89
C LEU A 130 16.72 29.81 -22.79
N ASN A 131 16.92 30.81 -21.92
CA ASN A 131 18.21 31.46 -21.75
C ASN A 131 19.29 30.46 -21.29
N ALA A 132 20.46 30.53 -21.91
CA ALA A 132 21.58 29.62 -21.64
C ALA A 132 21.95 29.53 -20.15
N ALA A 133 21.90 30.64 -19.40
CA ALA A 133 22.16 30.69 -17.99
C ALA A 133 21.12 29.85 -17.20
N THR A 134 19.82 30.00 -17.54
CA THR A 134 18.75 29.22 -16.90
C THR A 134 18.88 27.73 -17.19
N GLN A 135 19.17 27.38 -18.45
CA GLN A 135 19.38 25.97 -18.84
C GLN A 135 20.61 25.36 -18.16
N ALA A 136 21.70 26.12 -18.00
CA ALA A 136 22.89 25.69 -17.26
C ALA A 136 22.57 25.43 -15.77
N ASN A 137 21.79 26.32 -15.14
CA ASN A 137 21.36 26.16 -13.75
C ASN A 137 20.47 24.93 -13.58
N LEU A 138 19.49 24.70 -14.46
CA LEU A 138 18.61 23.52 -14.44
C LEU A 138 19.44 22.24 -14.57
N LYS A 139 20.40 22.19 -15.50
CA LYS A 139 21.30 21.04 -15.66
C LYS A 139 22.14 20.80 -14.40
N THR A 140 22.65 21.86 -13.78
CA THR A 140 23.43 21.77 -12.53
C THR A 140 22.58 21.19 -11.40
N LEU A 141 21.34 21.66 -11.24
CA LEU A 141 20.41 21.20 -10.21
C LEU A 141 20.00 19.75 -10.44
N ALA A 142 19.68 19.39 -11.68
CA ALA A 142 19.36 18.01 -12.05
C ALA A 142 20.50 17.03 -11.75
N ASN A 143 21.75 17.42 -12.08
CA ASN A 143 22.94 16.61 -11.78
C ASN A 143 23.22 16.45 -10.27
N ARG A 144 22.64 17.32 -9.44
CA ARG A 144 22.68 17.22 -7.96
C ARG A 144 21.49 16.46 -7.38
N GLY A 145 20.65 15.84 -8.20
CA GLY A 145 19.49 15.06 -7.78
C GLY A 145 18.22 15.87 -7.52
N VAL A 146 18.17 17.16 -7.88
CA VAL A 146 16.95 17.95 -7.78
C VAL A 146 15.98 17.54 -8.88
N LEU A 147 14.73 17.25 -8.49
CA LEU A 147 13.66 16.83 -9.40
C LEU A 147 13.11 18.04 -10.15
N LEU A 148 13.08 17.99 -11.46
CA LEU A 148 12.54 19.05 -12.31
C LEU A 148 11.16 18.65 -12.83
N TRP A 149 10.11 19.33 -12.35
CA TRP A 149 8.72 19.06 -12.72
C TRP A 149 8.16 20.18 -13.61
N GLY A 150 8.27 19.98 -14.90
CA GLY A 150 7.93 20.97 -15.92
C GLY A 150 9.15 21.75 -16.45
N PRO A 151 8.95 22.94 -17.01
CA PRO A 151 7.67 23.65 -17.12
C PRO A 151 6.74 23.06 -18.18
N ASP A 152 5.46 23.49 -18.14
CA ASP A 152 4.50 23.31 -19.21
C ASP A 152 4.67 24.37 -20.30
N SER A 153 4.12 24.10 -21.49
CA SER A 153 4.09 25.02 -22.62
C SER A 153 2.69 25.59 -22.83
N GLY A 154 2.61 26.83 -23.24
CA GLY A 154 1.33 27.47 -23.58
C GLY A 154 1.37 28.98 -23.51
N SER A 155 0.20 29.61 -23.57
CA SER A 155 0.06 31.09 -23.49
C SER A 155 0.46 31.59 -22.10
N GLN A 156 1.28 32.60 -22.06
CA GLN A 156 1.81 33.23 -20.84
C GLN A 156 1.12 34.59 -20.60
N ALA A 157 1.22 35.12 -19.39
CA ALA A 157 0.57 36.36 -18.98
C ALA A 157 1.05 37.59 -19.80
N CYS A 158 2.23 37.52 -20.39
CA CYS A 158 2.78 38.56 -21.29
C CYS A 158 2.31 38.42 -22.74
N GLY A 159 1.49 37.42 -23.08
CA GLY A 159 1.03 37.19 -24.46
C GLY A 159 1.91 36.24 -25.27
N ASP A 160 3.09 35.88 -24.78
CA ASP A 160 3.98 34.91 -25.42
C ASP A 160 3.40 33.49 -25.34
N VAL A 161 3.79 32.63 -26.28
CA VAL A 161 3.43 31.20 -26.31
C VAL A 161 4.69 30.36 -26.37
N GLY A 162 4.87 29.50 -25.36
CA GLY A 162 6.05 28.63 -25.28
C GLY A 162 6.25 28.04 -23.89
N PRO A 163 7.42 27.37 -23.66
CA PRO A 163 7.75 26.77 -22.39
C PRO A 163 7.98 27.82 -21.30
N GLY A 164 7.64 27.52 -20.04
CA GLY A 164 7.87 28.42 -18.90
C GLY A 164 6.68 28.54 -17.96
N ARG A 165 5.55 27.91 -18.25
CA ARG A 165 4.39 27.87 -17.36
C ARG A 165 4.62 26.84 -16.26
N MET A 166 4.28 27.20 -15.02
CA MET A 166 4.19 26.21 -13.94
C MET A 166 3.18 25.13 -14.29
N LEU A 167 3.51 23.86 -14.06
CA LEU A 167 2.56 22.76 -14.18
C LEU A 167 1.28 23.05 -13.41
N ASP A 168 0.20 22.41 -13.84
CA ASP A 168 -1.08 22.51 -13.16
C ASP A 168 -0.98 21.92 -11.73
N PRO A 169 -1.65 22.53 -10.73
CA PRO A 169 -1.64 22.01 -9.36
C PRO A 169 -2.01 20.53 -9.24
N LEU A 170 -2.97 20.02 -10.03
CA LEU A 170 -3.35 18.60 -10.00
C LEU A 170 -2.23 17.70 -10.53
N GLU A 171 -1.49 18.13 -11.53
CA GLU A 171 -0.33 17.38 -12.04
C GLU A 171 0.81 17.35 -11.01
N LEU A 172 1.08 18.49 -10.33
CA LEU A 172 2.06 18.54 -9.25
C LEU A 172 1.68 17.61 -8.09
N VAL A 173 0.40 17.54 -7.72
CA VAL A 173 -0.10 16.59 -6.72
C VAL A 173 0.14 15.15 -7.15
N GLU A 174 -0.13 14.82 -8.43
CA GLU A 174 0.13 13.48 -8.95
C GLU A 174 1.61 13.11 -8.87
N ARG A 175 2.51 14.03 -9.21
CA ARG A 175 3.96 13.84 -9.06
C ARG A 175 4.39 13.67 -7.61
N CYS A 176 3.80 14.42 -6.66
CA CYS A 176 4.03 14.22 -5.23
C CYS A 176 3.59 12.81 -4.80
N CYS A 177 2.41 12.37 -5.24
CA CYS A 177 1.92 11.02 -4.95
C CYS A 177 2.87 9.94 -5.49
N GLN A 178 3.39 10.09 -6.69
CA GLN A 178 4.35 9.16 -7.29
C GLN A 178 5.69 9.18 -6.56
N GLN A 179 6.21 10.36 -6.24
CA GLN A 179 7.50 10.52 -5.55
C GLN A 179 7.49 9.98 -4.11
N LEU A 180 6.37 10.16 -3.41
CA LEU A 180 6.20 9.74 -2.02
C LEU A 180 5.49 8.37 -1.89
N ALA A 181 5.17 7.73 -3.01
CA ALA A 181 4.71 6.36 -3.00
C ALA A 181 5.77 5.49 -2.33
N ALA A 182 5.40 4.80 -1.25
CA ALA A 182 6.27 3.78 -0.69
C ALA A 182 6.51 2.71 -1.77
N GLU A 183 7.74 2.20 -1.87
CA GLU A 183 7.96 1.01 -2.68
C GLU A 183 6.97 -0.08 -2.23
N PRO A 184 6.33 -0.76 -3.18
CA PRO A 184 5.36 -1.78 -2.82
C PRO A 184 6.02 -2.81 -1.90
N LEU A 185 5.39 -3.07 -0.74
CA LEU A 185 5.95 -3.94 0.32
C LEU A 185 6.33 -5.33 -0.17
N LEU A 186 5.67 -5.83 -1.22
CA LEU A 186 5.88 -7.15 -1.81
C LEU A 186 6.26 -7.06 -3.30
N ALA A 187 6.94 -5.98 -3.72
CA ALA A 187 7.41 -5.86 -5.10
C ALA A 187 8.30 -7.05 -5.49
N GLY A 188 7.95 -7.72 -6.61
CA GLY A 188 8.68 -8.87 -7.13
C GLY A 188 8.46 -10.18 -6.37
N VAL A 189 7.62 -10.21 -5.32
CA VAL A 189 7.29 -11.41 -4.55
C VAL A 189 6.20 -12.21 -5.26
N LYS A 190 6.42 -13.49 -5.49
CA LYS A 190 5.43 -14.43 -6.02
C LYS A 190 4.66 -15.06 -4.86
N LEU A 191 3.38 -14.71 -4.75
CA LEU A 191 2.47 -15.22 -3.72
C LEU A 191 1.53 -16.28 -4.28
N LEU A 192 1.52 -17.45 -3.67
CA LEU A 192 0.51 -18.49 -3.86
C LEU A 192 -0.45 -18.50 -2.66
N LEU A 193 -1.75 -18.37 -2.93
CA LEU A 193 -2.79 -18.25 -1.89
C LEU A 193 -3.92 -19.22 -2.14
N THR A 194 -4.41 -19.91 -1.10
CA THR A 194 -5.64 -20.70 -1.17
C THR A 194 -6.82 -19.96 -0.54
N ALA A 195 -8.01 -20.03 -1.13
CA ALA A 195 -9.22 -19.40 -0.60
C ALA A 195 -10.49 -20.22 -0.89
N GLY A 196 -11.56 -19.87 -0.19
CA GLY A 196 -12.86 -20.54 -0.33
C GLY A 196 -12.93 -21.90 0.34
N PRO A 197 -14.12 -22.54 0.31
CA PRO A 197 -14.31 -23.90 0.80
C PRO A 197 -13.91 -24.93 -0.25
N THR A 198 -13.61 -26.17 0.15
CA THR A 198 -13.66 -27.31 -0.75
C THR A 198 -15.02 -28.01 -0.67
N ARG A 199 -15.38 -28.74 -1.73
CA ARG A 199 -16.59 -29.57 -1.82
C ARG A 199 -16.20 -31.00 -2.08
N GLU A 200 -16.57 -31.88 -1.18
CA GLU A 200 -16.27 -33.30 -1.26
C GLU A 200 -17.56 -34.03 -1.68
N ALA A 201 -17.61 -34.46 -2.94
CA ALA A 201 -18.81 -35.05 -3.49
C ALA A 201 -19.21 -36.35 -2.79
N LEU A 202 -20.50 -36.46 -2.45
CA LEU A 202 -21.16 -37.70 -2.03
C LEU A 202 -21.72 -38.44 -3.24
N ASP A 203 -22.35 -37.71 -4.13
CA ASP A 203 -22.94 -38.14 -5.38
C ASP A 203 -23.00 -36.91 -6.35
N PRO A 204 -23.49 -37.03 -7.60
CA PRO A 204 -23.56 -35.92 -8.54
C PRO A 204 -24.38 -34.69 -8.06
N VAL A 205 -25.12 -34.80 -6.95
CA VAL A 205 -26.04 -33.78 -6.48
C VAL A 205 -25.64 -33.20 -5.11
N ARG A 206 -24.99 -34.00 -4.26
CA ARG A 206 -24.71 -33.65 -2.86
C ARG A 206 -23.22 -33.73 -2.55
N TYR A 207 -22.78 -32.84 -1.68
CA TYR A 207 -21.39 -32.75 -1.22
C TYR A 207 -21.30 -32.36 0.26
N ILE A 208 -20.16 -32.62 0.87
CA ILE A 208 -19.75 -32.12 2.19
C ILE A 208 -18.90 -30.87 1.95
N SER A 209 -19.11 -29.80 2.71
CA SER A 209 -18.35 -28.56 2.58
C SER A 209 -18.34 -27.79 3.89
N ASN A 210 -17.49 -26.77 3.97
CA ASN A 210 -17.43 -25.79 5.05
C ASN A 210 -18.23 -24.53 4.73
N HIS A 211 -18.62 -23.77 5.75
CA HIS A 211 -19.39 -22.51 5.61
C HIS A 211 -18.58 -21.31 5.11
N SER A 212 -17.38 -21.51 4.57
CA SER A 212 -16.54 -20.41 4.11
C SER A 212 -17.11 -19.69 2.89
N SER A 213 -17.19 -18.36 2.94
CA SER A 213 -17.56 -17.52 1.81
C SER A 213 -16.36 -17.15 0.89
N GLY A 214 -15.11 -17.42 1.33
CA GLY A 214 -13.89 -17.03 0.64
C GLY A 214 -13.49 -15.56 0.78
N LYS A 215 -14.35 -14.68 1.36
CA LYS A 215 -14.15 -13.23 1.44
C LYS A 215 -12.77 -12.84 1.98
N MET A 216 -12.28 -13.50 3.04
CA MET A 216 -10.97 -13.14 3.64
C MET A 216 -9.82 -13.44 2.69
N GLY A 217 -9.79 -14.62 2.07
CA GLY A 217 -8.74 -14.97 1.10
C GLY A 217 -8.73 -14.04 -0.12
N TYR A 218 -9.90 -13.65 -0.62
CA TYR A 218 -10.02 -12.69 -1.72
C TYR A 218 -9.57 -11.28 -1.31
N ALA A 219 -9.84 -10.85 -0.08
CA ALA A 219 -9.34 -9.59 0.47
C ALA A 219 -7.80 -9.61 0.59
N ILE A 220 -7.21 -10.74 1.04
CA ILE A 220 -5.74 -10.91 1.10
C ILE A 220 -5.13 -10.88 -0.31
N ALA A 221 -5.73 -11.58 -1.28
CA ALA A 221 -5.25 -11.57 -2.67
C ALA A 221 -5.22 -10.14 -3.24
N ARG A 222 -6.27 -9.35 -2.99
CA ARG A 222 -6.34 -7.94 -3.38
C ARG A 222 -5.29 -7.10 -2.66
N ALA A 223 -5.17 -7.21 -1.34
CA ALA A 223 -4.20 -6.43 -0.55
C ALA A 223 -2.75 -6.76 -0.93
N ALA A 224 -2.43 -8.04 -1.17
CA ALA A 224 -1.11 -8.46 -1.63
C ALA A 224 -0.79 -7.92 -3.03
N ARG A 225 -1.77 -7.90 -3.94
CA ARG A 225 -1.62 -7.28 -5.26
C ARG A 225 -1.40 -5.76 -5.17
N GLU A 226 -2.15 -5.07 -4.30
CA GLU A 226 -1.95 -3.65 -3.97
C GLU A 226 -0.55 -3.39 -3.39
N ALA A 227 0.00 -4.35 -2.63
CA ALA A 227 1.36 -4.33 -2.09
C ALA A 227 2.46 -4.74 -3.12
N GLY A 228 2.10 -4.99 -4.39
CA GLY A 228 3.03 -5.24 -5.49
C GLY A 228 3.38 -6.70 -5.75
N ALA A 229 2.78 -7.67 -5.03
CA ALA A 229 3.01 -9.08 -5.27
C ALA A 229 2.42 -9.57 -6.60
N GLU A 230 3.05 -10.60 -7.19
CA GLU A 230 2.47 -11.42 -8.25
C GLU A 230 1.64 -12.52 -7.59
N VAL A 231 0.30 -12.43 -7.68
CA VAL A 231 -0.61 -13.27 -6.90
C VAL A 231 -1.26 -14.35 -7.74
N THR A 232 -1.08 -15.62 -7.34
CA THR A 232 -1.85 -16.77 -7.82
C THR A 232 -2.79 -17.24 -6.72
N LEU A 233 -4.10 -17.23 -7.00
CA LEU A 233 -5.18 -17.59 -6.09
C LEU A 233 -5.79 -18.93 -6.50
N VAL A 234 -5.54 -20.00 -5.72
CA VAL A 234 -6.23 -21.27 -5.85
C VAL A 234 -7.53 -21.21 -5.08
N SER A 235 -8.66 -21.19 -5.80
CA SER A 235 -9.97 -20.92 -5.19
C SER A 235 -10.87 -22.15 -5.26
N GLY A 236 -11.38 -22.55 -4.10
CA GLY A 236 -12.58 -23.38 -4.04
C GLY A 236 -13.82 -22.62 -4.52
N PRO A 237 -14.99 -23.29 -4.66
CA PRO A 237 -16.19 -22.73 -5.26
C PRO A 237 -16.77 -21.55 -4.45
N VAL A 238 -16.69 -20.36 -5.01
CA VAL A 238 -17.28 -19.12 -4.45
C VAL A 238 -17.86 -18.25 -5.56
N ALA A 239 -18.82 -17.38 -5.22
CA ALA A 239 -19.43 -16.42 -6.16
C ALA A 239 -18.71 -15.07 -6.21
N LEU A 240 -17.44 -14.99 -5.75
CA LEU A 240 -16.68 -13.76 -5.71
C LEU A 240 -15.98 -13.51 -7.04
N ALA A 241 -15.99 -12.25 -7.49
CA ALA A 241 -15.20 -11.82 -8.64
C ALA A 241 -13.70 -11.86 -8.32
N THR A 242 -12.88 -12.26 -9.29
CA THR A 242 -11.42 -12.26 -9.15
C THR A 242 -10.90 -10.83 -9.02
N PRO A 243 -10.08 -10.50 -8.02
CA PRO A 243 -9.49 -9.18 -7.91
C PRO A 243 -8.61 -8.85 -9.14
N ALA A 244 -8.61 -7.58 -9.55
CA ALA A 244 -7.85 -7.13 -10.72
C ALA A 244 -6.34 -7.46 -10.59
N GLY A 245 -5.75 -8.04 -11.62
CA GLY A 245 -4.34 -8.42 -11.66
C GLY A 245 -3.97 -9.65 -10.84
N VAL A 246 -4.94 -10.44 -10.37
CA VAL A 246 -4.75 -11.73 -9.69
C VAL A 246 -5.02 -12.87 -10.68
N THR A 247 -4.12 -13.84 -10.74
CA THR A 247 -4.31 -15.08 -11.50
C THR A 247 -5.11 -16.06 -10.65
N ARG A 248 -6.30 -16.48 -11.12
CA ARG A 248 -7.17 -17.42 -10.41
C ARG A 248 -7.08 -18.81 -11.02
N VAL A 249 -7.00 -19.82 -10.15
CA VAL A 249 -7.07 -21.25 -10.48
C VAL A 249 -8.26 -21.84 -9.71
N ASP A 250 -9.32 -22.22 -10.44
CA ASP A 250 -10.51 -22.83 -9.83
C ASP A 250 -10.30 -24.31 -9.56
N VAL A 251 -10.71 -24.74 -8.36
CA VAL A 251 -10.71 -26.12 -7.92
C VAL A 251 -12.00 -26.42 -7.16
N GLU A 252 -12.37 -27.68 -7.02
CA GLU A 252 -13.57 -28.07 -6.31
C GLU A 252 -13.28 -28.85 -5.04
N SER A 253 -12.43 -29.87 -5.09
CA SER A 253 -12.12 -30.73 -3.94
C SER A 253 -10.78 -30.40 -3.28
N ALA A 254 -10.57 -30.92 -2.07
CA ALA A 254 -9.30 -30.83 -1.33
C ALA A 254 -8.15 -31.43 -2.12
N GLU A 255 -8.39 -32.56 -2.81
CA GLU A 255 -7.39 -33.22 -3.63
C GLU A 255 -6.96 -32.34 -4.82
N GLN A 256 -7.91 -31.71 -5.53
CA GLN A 256 -7.61 -30.79 -6.61
C GLN A 256 -6.85 -29.56 -6.10
N MET A 257 -7.25 -29.03 -4.94
CA MET A 257 -6.56 -27.88 -4.30
C MET A 257 -5.13 -28.26 -3.92
N HIS A 258 -4.93 -29.45 -3.35
CA HIS A 258 -3.60 -29.97 -3.01
C HIS A 258 -2.71 -30.08 -4.28
N GLN A 259 -3.21 -30.69 -5.35
CA GLN A 259 -2.49 -30.82 -6.61
C GLN A 259 -2.15 -29.47 -7.24
N ALA A 260 -3.12 -28.53 -7.24
CA ALA A 260 -2.92 -27.18 -7.76
C ALA A 260 -1.86 -26.39 -6.97
N VAL A 261 -1.80 -26.56 -5.66
CA VAL A 261 -0.77 -25.95 -4.79
C VAL A 261 0.58 -26.59 -5.03
N MET A 262 0.66 -27.94 -4.94
CA MET A 262 1.95 -28.66 -5.02
C MET A 262 2.63 -28.51 -6.38
N SER A 263 1.87 -28.32 -7.46
CA SER A 263 2.43 -28.06 -8.80
C SER A 263 3.00 -26.65 -8.98
N ARG A 264 2.77 -25.73 -8.04
CA ARG A 264 3.16 -24.29 -8.15
C ARG A 264 4.03 -23.80 -6.99
N VAL A 265 3.99 -24.48 -5.86
CA VAL A 265 4.63 -24.01 -4.64
C VAL A 265 6.14 -23.86 -4.74
N GLY A 266 6.80 -24.65 -5.60
CA GLY A 266 8.24 -24.54 -5.85
C GLY A 266 8.69 -23.26 -6.60
N GLU A 267 7.75 -22.52 -7.15
CA GLU A 267 8.03 -21.27 -7.88
C GLU A 267 7.58 -20.02 -7.11
N CYS A 268 7.04 -20.18 -5.90
CA CYS A 268 6.57 -19.06 -5.10
C CYS A 268 7.50 -18.77 -3.91
N ASP A 269 7.54 -17.49 -3.55
CA ASP A 269 8.32 -16.99 -2.40
C ASP A 269 7.52 -17.02 -1.11
N LEU A 270 6.20 -16.87 -1.22
CA LEU A 270 5.26 -16.75 -0.11
C LEU A 270 4.02 -17.62 -0.37
N PHE A 271 3.65 -18.45 0.61
CA PHE A 271 2.42 -19.25 0.58
C PHE A 271 1.49 -18.87 1.72
N ILE A 272 0.21 -18.63 1.41
CA ILE A 272 -0.81 -18.33 2.41
C ILE A 272 -1.94 -19.35 2.30
N GLY A 273 -2.10 -20.19 3.31
CA GLY A 273 -3.17 -21.18 3.41
C GLY A 273 -4.40 -20.62 4.12
N CYS A 274 -5.33 -19.99 3.37
CA CYS A 274 -6.55 -19.36 3.92
C CYS A 274 -7.84 -20.10 3.56
N ALA A 275 -7.77 -21.14 2.71
CA ALA A 275 -8.93 -21.95 2.34
C ALA A 275 -9.48 -22.75 3.54
N ALA A 276 -10.80 -22.94 3.57
CA ALA A 276 -11.49 -23.84 4.47
C ALA A 276 -11.58 -25.22 3.81
N VAL A 277 -10.50 -25.98 3.91
CA VAL A 277 -10.39 -27.32 3.35
C VAL A 277 -11.14 -28.31 4.25
N ALA A 278 -11.96 -29.19 3.68
CA ALA A 278 -12.61 -30.25 4.45
C ALA A 278 -11.57 -31.27 4.92
N ASP A 279 -11.58 -31.64 6.22
CA ASP A 279 -10.64 -32.63 6.79
C ASP A 279 -10.88 -34.05 6.25
N TYR A 280 -12.12 -34.32 5.85
CA TYR A 280 -12.56 -35.64 5.40
C TYR A 280 -13.34 -35.57 4.10
N ARG A 281 -13.22 -36.64 3.28
CA ARG A 281 -14.02 -36.88 2.09
C ARG A 281 -14.69 -38.25 2.12
N PRO A 282 -15.78 -38.48 1.39
CA PRO A 282 -16.32 -39.81 1.20
C PRO A 282 -15.25 -40.76 0.61
N GLU A 283 -15.17 -41.99 1.17
CA GLU A 283 -14.26 -43.00 0.63
C GLU A 283 -14.62 -43.40 -0.81
N GLN A 284 -15.91 -43.39 -1.13
CA GLN A 284 -16.44 -43.66 -2.45
C GLN A 284 -17.49 -42.62 -2.83
N VAL A 285 -17.37 -42.07 -4.02
CA VAL A 285 -18.37 -41.17 -4.59
C VAL A 285 -19.34 -42.00 -5.43
N ALA A 286 -20.63 -41.91 -5.12
CA ALA A 286 -21.65 -42.61 -5.89
C ALA A 286 -21.76 -42.01 -7.31
N SER A 287 -21.76 -42.83 -8.34
CA SER A 287 -21.89 -42.43 -9.75
C SER A 287 -23.29 -41.90 -10.11
N GLN A 288 -24.29 -42.24 -9.27
CA GLN A 288 -25.67 -41.77 -9.41
C GLN A 288 -26.18 -41.22 -8.08
N LYS A 289 -27.19 -40.35 -8.15
CA LYS A 289 -27.85 -39.83 -6.96
C LYS A 289 -28.29 -40.97 -6.04
N ILE A 290 -27.82 -40.97 -4.80
CA ILE A 290 -28.20 -41.95 -3.80
C ILE A 290 -29.69 -41.79 -3.53
N LYS A 291 -30.45 -42.85 -3.78
CA LYS A 291 -31.90 -42.91 -3.54
C LYS A 291 -32.19 -43.28 -2.10
N LYS A 292 -33.29 -42.80 -1.54
CA LYS A 292 -33.81 -43.31 -0.25
C LYS A 292 -34.19 -44.75 -0.44
N SER A 293 -33.65 -45.64 0.39
CA SER A 293 -33.91 -47.09 0.32
C SER A 293 -34.74 -47.48 1.53
N GLY A 294 -36.04 -47.91 1.29
CA GLY A 294 -36.91 -48.52 2.29
C GLY A 294 -37.24 -47.67 3.52
N ASP A 295 -37.64 -48.35 4.60
CA ASP A 295 -37.99 -47.74 5.92
C ASP A 295 -36.76 -47.28 6.74
N ASN A 296 -35.58 -47.19 6.16
CA ASN A 296 -34.36 -46.82 6.89
C ASN A 296 -34.16 -45.30 6.80
N ASP A 297 -34.43 -44.56 7.87
CA ASP A 297 -34.27 -43.11 7.97
C ASP A 297 -32.81 -42.65 8.10
N GLN A 298 -31.85 -43.58 8.07
CA GLN A 298 -30.43 -43.31 8.29
C GLN A 298 -29.60 -43.61 7.03
N MET A 299 -28.61 -42.74 6.76
CA MET A 299 -27.57 -42.98 5.76
C MET A 299 -26.21 -42.95 6.44
N VAL A 300 -25.44 -44.03 6.31
CA VAL A 300 -24.06 -44.11 6.80
C VAL A 300 -23.12 -43.81 5.64
N VAL A 301 -22.23 -42.85 5.88
CA VAL A 301 -21.18 -42.48 4.91
C VAL A 301 -19.82 -42.76 5.55
N LYS A 302 -19.01 -43.58 4.88
CA LYS A 302 -17.62 -43.85 5.33
C LYS A 302 -16.76 -42.71 4.81
N LEU A 303 -16.04 -42.04 5.73
CA LEU A 303 -15.16 -40.89 5.42
C LEU A 303 -13.70 -41.30 5.57
N VAL A 304 -12.84 -40.75 4.69
CA VAL A 304 -11.37 -40.88 4.75
C VAL A 304 -10.75 -39.49 4.80
N LYS A 305 -9.56 -39.38 5.41
CA LYS A 305 -8.86 -38.10 5.54
C LYS A 305 -8.49 -37.50 4.16
N ASN A 306 -8.65 -36.20 4.05
CA ASN A 306 -8.08 -35.42 2.98
C ASN A 306 -6.58 -35.12 3.20
N PRO A 307 -5.80 -34.82 2.16
CA PRO A 307 -4.44 -34.31 2.29
C PRO A 307 -4.42 -32.97 3.04
N ASP A 308 -3.48 -32.82 3.97
CA ASP A 308 -3.26 -31.59 4.71
C ASP A 308 -2.32 -30.69 3.89
N ILE A 309 -2.90 -29.78 3.11
CA ILE A 309 -2.19 -28.95 2.14
C ILE A 309 -1.09 -28.11 2.80
N ILE A 310 -1.42 -27.45 3.90
CA ILE A 310 -0.47 -26.56 4.58
C ILE A 310 0.66 -27.33 5.27
N ALA A 311 0.37 -28.54 5.76
CA ALA A 311 1.39 -29.44 6.32
C ALA A 311 2.29 -29.98 5.20
N ALA A 312 1.74 -30.30 4.03
CA ALA A 312 2.52 -30.73 2.87
C ALA A 312 3.49 -29.63 2.38
N VAL A 313 3.05 -28.39 2.34
CA VAL A 313 3.93 -27.24 2.02
C VAL A 313 5.00 -27.06 3.09
N GLY A 314 4.63 -27.07 4.38
CA GLY A 314 5.58 -26.91 5.48
C GLY A 314 6.61 -28.04 5.61
N ALA A 315 6.35 -29.20 5.01
CA ALA A 315 7.26 -30.34 4.98
C ALA A 315 8.31 -30.27 3.86
N LEU A 316 8.19 -29.36 2.89
CA LEU A 316 9.17 -29.20 1.81
C LEU A 316 10.54 -28.80 2.39
N SER A 317 11.62 -29.28 1.76
CA SER A 317 13.00 -28.92 2.13
C SER A 317 13.31 -27.45 1.80
N ASP A 318 12.77 -26.98 0.68
CA ASP A 318 12.88 -25.59 0.21
C ASP A 318 11.47 -24.99 0.17
N LYS A 319 10.89 -24.80 1.37
CA LYS A 319 9.56 -24.26 1.50
C LYS A 319 9.53 -22.74 1.35
N PRO A 320 8.50 -22.15 0.71
CA PRO A 320 8.28 -20.71 0.77
C PRO A 320 8.00 -20.24 2.19
N PHE A 321 8.08 -18.93 2.44
CA PHE A 321 7.57 -18.35 3.68
C PHE A 321 6.08 -18.68 3.80
N THR A 322 5.71 -19.44 4.84
CA THR A 322 4.40 -20.09 4.93
C THR A 322 3.54 -19.50 6.03
N VAL A 323 2.38 -19.00 5.66
CA VAL A 323 1.38 -18.43 6.58
C VAL A 323 0.14 -19.29 6.60
N GLY A 324 -0.25 -19.74 7.80
CA GLY A 324 -1.49 -20.51 8.01
C GLY A 324 -2.63 -19.66 8.55
N PHE A 325 -3.85 -20.22 8.45
CA PHE A 325 -5.03 -19.70 9.13
C PHE A 325 -5.55 -20.75 10.12
N ALA A 326 -6.05 -20.26 11.25
CA ALA A 326 -6.78 -21.07 12.24
C ALA A 326 -8.08 -20.35 12.60
N ALA A 327 -9.17 -21.11 12.64
CA ALA A 327 -10.46 -20.66 13.15
C ALA A 327 -10.76 -21.54 14.37
N GLU A 328 -10.66 -20.95 15.55
CA GLU A 328 -10.75 -21.68 16.82
C GLU A 328 -11.85 -21.06 17.69
N THR A 329 -12.45 -21.83 18.57
CA THR A 329 -13.51 -21.39 19.49
C THR A 329 -13.06 -21.37 20.95
N VAL A 330 -11.98 -22.04 21.28
CA VAL A 330 -11.43 -22.19 22.65
C VAL A 330 -9.91 -22.24 22.55
N ASP A 331 -9.20 -21.64 23.52
CA ASP A 331 -7.73 -21.66 23.65
C ASP A 331 -6.96 -21.32 22.36
N VAL A 332 -7.43 -20.26 21.69
CA VAL A 332 -6.95 -19.83 20.35
C VAL A 332 -5.43 -19.72 20.28
N GLU A 333 -4.79 -19.19 21.31
CA GLU A 333 -3.33 -19.01 21.36
C GLU A 333 -2.61 -20.36 21.37
N GLN A 334 -2.98 -21.26 22.28
CA GLN A 334 -2.30 -22.57 22.44
C GLN A 334 -2.45 -23.41 21.16
N TYR A 335 -3.66 -23.49 20.60
CA TYR A 335 -3.90 -24.24 19.36
C TYR A 335 -3.17 -23.64 18.15
N ALA A 336 -3.08 -22.30 18.07
CA ALA A 336 -2.34 -21.63 17.01
C ALA A 336 -0.84 -21.93 17.10
N LEU A 337 -0.24 -21.85 18.29
CA LEU A 337 1.18 -22.14 18.51
C LEU A 337 1.53 -23.62 18.24
N ASP A 338 0.70 -24.55 18.68
CA ASP A 338 0.88 -25.98 18.39
C ASP A 338 0.81 -26.27 16.90
N LYS A 339 -0.12 -25.62 16.19
CA LYS A 339 -0.27 -25.73 14.73
C LYS A 339 0.91 -25.12 13.99
N LEU A 340 1.40 -23.94 14.44
CA LEU A 340 2.58 -23.27 13.92
C LEU A 340 3.80 -24.21 13.95
N GLN A 341 4.07 -24.84 15.09
CA GLN A 341 5.21 -25.73 15.26
C GLN A 341 5.03 -27.05 14.50
N ARG A 342 3.89 -27.75 14.69
CA ARG A 342 3.63 -29.05 14.09
C ARG A 342 3.66 -29.03 12.57
N LYS A 343 3.19 -27.92 11.95
CA LYS A 343 3.13 -27.77 10.50
C LYS A 343 4.30 -26.95 9.93
N ARG A 344 5.27 -26.57 10.76
CA ARG A 344 6.47 -25.79 10.39
C ARG A 344 6.13 -24.50 9.68
N LEU A 345 5.14 -23.76 10.19
CA LEU A 345 4.75 -22.49 9.62
C LEU A 345 5.66 -21.36 10.12
N ASP A 346 5.82 -20.30 9.31
CA ASP A 346 6.53 -19.09 9.71
C ASP A 346 5.60 -18.15 10.49
N MET A 347 4.31 -18.11 10.09
CA MET A 347 3.28 -17.35 10.78
C MET A 347 1.94 -18.10 10.76
N ILE A 348 1.05 -17.78 11.71
CA ILE A 348 -0.33 -18.23 11.72
C ILE A 348 -1.26 -17.10 12.15
N ALA A 349 -2.29 -16.86 11.36
CA ALA A 349 -3.35 -15.90 11.67
C ALA A 349 -4.54 -16.65 12.28
N ALA A 350 -4.82 -16.41 13.55
CA ALA A 350 -5.89 -17.04 14.28
C ALA A 350 -7.10 -16.11 14.42
N ASN A 351 -8.28 -16.65 14.13
CA ASN A 351 -9.56 -15.99 14.28
C ASN A 351 -10.34 -16.68 15.41
N ASP A 352 -10.86 -15.88 16.36
CA ASP A 352 -11.82 -16.32 17.35
C ASP A 352 -13.23 -16.27 16.73
N VAL A 353 -13.73 -17.42 16.30
CA VAL A 353 -15.06 -17.53 15.66
C VAL A 353 -16.21 -17.69 16.66
N SER A 354 -15.94 -17.67 17.96
CA SER A 354 -16.98 -17.74 19.02
C SER A 354 -17.71 -16.43 19.23
N ARG A 355 -17.16 -15.30 18.75
CA ARG A 355 -17.74 -13.97 18.94
C ARG A 355 -18.79 -13.65 17.89
N GLU A 356 -19.97 -13.21 18.32
CA GLU A 356 -21.07 -12.80 17.44
C GLU A 356 -20.65 -11.65 16.52
N GLY A 357 -20.99 -11.71 15.23
CA GLY A 357 -20.60 -10.69 14.22
C GLY A 357 -19.20 -10.86 13.62
N GLN A 358 -18.44 -11.88 14.04
CA GLN A 358 -17.12 -12.22 13.50
C GLN A 358 -17.15 -13.63 12.88
N GLY A 359 -16.38 -13.86 11.80
CA GLY A 359 -16.26 -15.21 11.24
C GLY A 359 -16.55 -15.33 9.75
N PHE A 360 -16.96 -16.54 9.32
CA PHE A 360 -16.94 -16.93 7.90
C PHE A 360 -17.80 -16.08 6.97
N ASN A 361 -18.98 -15.61 7.39
CA ASN A 361 -19.92 -14.86 6.54
C ASN A 361 -20.01 -13.37 6.88
N ALA A 362 -19.42 -12.90 7.98
CA ALA A 362 -19.38 -11.48 8.34
C ALA A 362 -18.51 -10.67 7.35
N ASP A 363 -18.77 -9.38 7.23
CA ASP A 363 -17.92 -8.47 6.44
C ASP A 363 -16.71 -7.98 7.23
N ASP A 364 -16.82 -7.95 8.56
CA ASP A 364 -15.76 -7.60 9.48
C ASP A 364 -15.09 -8.84 10.08
N ASN A 365 -13.85 -8.68 10.54
CA ASN A 365 -13.11 -9.71 11.24
C ASN A 365 -12.01 -9.13 12.13
N ALA A 366 -11.52 -9.91 13.09
CA ALA A 366 -10.34 -9.64 13.90
C ALA A 366 -9.40 -10.83 13.87
N LEU A 367 -8.09 -10.62 13.92
CA LEU A 367 -7.09 -11.67 13.90
C LEU A 367 -6.06 -11.45 15.01
N THR A 368 -5.52 -12.53 15.56
CA THR A 368 -4.24 -12.48 16.26
C THR A 368 -3.24 -13.29 15.45
N VAL A 369 -2.13 -12.67 15.09
CA VAL A 369 -1.10 -13.30 14.27
C VAL A 369 0.06 -13.71 15.16
N PHE A 370 0.46 -14.98 15.09
CA PHE A 370 1.55 -15.55 15.88
C PHE A 370 2.70 -15.98 14.97
N TRP A 371 3.93 -15.83 15.47
CA TRP A 371 5.17 -16.33 14.86
C TRP A 371 6.14 -16.77 15.95
N GLN A 372 7.27 -17.34 15.58
CA GLN A 372 8.25 -17.76 16.58
C GLN A 372 8.80 -16.53 17.35
N GLY A 373 8.49 -16.46 18.63
CA GLY A 373 8.97 -15.42 19.53
C GLY A 373 8.12 -14.15 19.60
N GLY A 374 6.88 -14.16 19.01
CA GLY A 374 5.99 -13.01 19.15
C GLY A 374 4.59 -13.19 18.61
N GLN A 375 3.77 -12.19 18.88
CA GLN A 375 2.41 -12.09 18.36
C GLN A 375 2.00 -10.64 18.14
N ALA A 376 1.02 -10.41 17.27
CA ALA A 376 0.41 -9.11 17.05
C ALA A 376 -1.11 -9.23 16.91
N PRO A 377 -1.91 -8.49 17.70
CA PRO A 377 -3.34 -8.39 17.49
C PRO A 377 -3.61 -7.44 16.32
N LEU A 378 -4.49 -7.86 15.41
CA LEU A 378 -5.08 -7.03 14.38
C LEU A 378 -6.54 -6.78 14.77
N PRO A 379 -6.91 -5.54 15.16
CA PRO A 379 -8.23 -5.23 15.71
C PRO A 379 -9.33 -5.43 14.68
N LEU A 380 -10.57 -5.47 15.17
CA LEU A 380 -11.77 -5.58 14.35
C LEU A 380 -11.82 -4.47 13.28
N ALA A 381 -11.91 -4.89 12.04
CA ALA A 381 -12.01 -4.02 10.87
C ALA A 381 -12.69 -4.77 9.72
N ASP A 382 -13.08 -4.04 8.68
CA ASP A 382 -13.51 -4.69 7.43
C ASP A 382 -12.39 -5.59 6.88
N LYS A 383 -12.78 -6.64 6.18
CA LYS A 383 -11.84 -7.68 5.72
C LYS A 383 -10.73 -7.16 4.81
N LEU A 384 -10.96 -6.08 4.04
CA LEU A 384 -9.93 -5.51 3.18
C LEU A 384 -8.89 -4.73 3.99
N THR A 385 -9.33 -3.91 4.92
CA THR A 385 -8.45 -3.18 5.86
C THR A 385 -7.63 -4.15 6.69
N LEU A 386 -8.28 -5.18 7.24
CA LEU A 386 -7.60 -6.23 8.00
C LEU A 386 -6.56 -6.99 7.15
N ALA A 387 -6.90 -7.30 5.88
CA ALA A 387 -6.00 -7.94 4.93
C ALA A 387 -4.77 -7.08 4.63
N ARG A 388 -4.92 -5.77 4.49
CA ARG A 388 -3.79 -4.82 4.30
C ARG A 388 -2.87 -4.83 5.51
N HIS A 389 -3.40 -4.81 6.73
CA HIS A 389 -2.60 -4.91 7.96
C HIS A 389 -1.86 -6.25 8.05
N LEU A 390 -2.54 -7.35 7.72
CA LEU A 390 -1.91 -8.68 7.69
C LEU A 390 -0.79 -8.75 6.66
N VAL A 391 -1.01 -8.27 5.43
CA VAL A 391 -0.01 -8.26 4.36
C VAL A 391 1.20 -7.40 4.74
N ALA A 392 0.99 -6.24 5.37
CA ALA A 392 2.08 -5.40 5.86
C ALA A 392 2.91 -6.11 6.96
N LEU A 393 2.24 -6.80 7.89
CA LEU A 393 2.90 -7.57 8.94
C LEU A 393 3.71 -8.74 8.34
N ILE A 394 3.14 -9.48 7.38
CA ILE A 394 3.82 -10.57 6.66
C ILE A 394 5.07 -10.02 5.95
N ALA A 395 4.95 -8.91 5.22
CA ALA A 395 6.07 -8.30 4.50
C ALA A 395 7.23 -7.91 5.42
N CYS A 396 6.93 -7.41 6.63
CA CYS A 396 7.94 -7.09 7.64
C CYS A 396 8.71 -8.34 8.12
N HIS A 397 8.08 -9.52 8.17
CA HIS A 397 8.72 -10.76 8.64
C HIS A 397 9.39 -11.53 7.49
N TYR A 398 8.83 -11.48 6.30
CA TYR A 398 9.40 -12.09 5.10
C TYR A 398 10.74 -11.47 4.69
N ARG A 399 10.93 -10.16 4.90
CA ARG A 399 12.17 -9.43 4.54
C ARG A 399 13.28 -9.50 5.60
N ARG A 400 13.04 -10.09 6.76
CA ARG A 400 14.04 -10.31 7.82
C ARG A 400 14.78 -11.62 7.63
#